data_683c67118063b3c89282685ea65cebae
#
_entry.id   683c67118063b3c89282685ea65cebae
#
_cell.length_a   1.000
_cell.length_b   1.000
_cell.length_c   1.000
_cell.angle_alpha   90.00
_cell.angle_beta   90.00
_cell.angle_gamma   90.00
#
_symmetry.space_group_name_H-M   'P 1'
#
loop_
_entity.id
_entity.type
_entity.pdbx_description
1 polymer ?
#
loop_
_entity_poly.entity_id
_entity_poly.type
_entity_poly.pdbx_seq_one_letter_code
_entity_poly.pdbx_strand_id
1 'polypeptide(L)'
;MEKNPNGYCHVDLSKLPEIDESLEKLKIKENIRKLDPTEYEVTQNSATEIPFSGKYNDFNEKGLYVDVVSGEPLFTSHDKFNSGCGWPSFSKPISEDNIKKIKDTSHNMIRTEVKSKKADSHLGHVFDDGPSELGGMRYCINSAALKFIAFEDLEKEGYGEYIKYFEK
;
A
#
# COMPACT_ATOMS: atom_id res chain seq x y z
N MET A 1 5.20 -40.17 14.53
CA MET A 1 3.92 -39.55 14.95
C MET A 1 3.44 -40.23 16.19
N GLU A 2 3.54 -39.57 17.31
CA GLU A 2 2.93 -40.07 18.55
C GLU A 2 1.44 -39.69 18.55
N LYS A 3 0.59 -40.68 18.60
CA LYS A 3 -0.84 -40.52 18.74
C LYS A 3 -1.20 -40.28 20.18
N ASN A 4 -1.79 -39.17 20.50
CA ASN A 4 -2.42 -38.90 21.78
C ASN A 4 -3.59 -39.90 22.00
N PRO A 5 -3.88 -40.34 23.23
CA PRO A 5 -4.96 -41.32 23.50
C PRO A 5 -6.35 -40.90 22.97
N ASN A 6 -6.54 -39.67 22.58
CA ASN A 6 -7.80 -39.17 22.03
C ASN A 6 -7.81 -39.10 20.48
N GLY A 7 -6.84 -39.68 19.78
CA GLY A 7 -6.88 -39.83 18.32
C GLY A 7 -6.59 -38.56 17.49
N TYR A 8 -6.20 -37.45 18.12
CA TYR A 8 -5.85 -36.21 17.42
C TYR A 8 -4.37 -36.16 17.06
N CYS A 9 -4.07 -35.85 15.82
CA CYS A 9 -2.69 -35.59 15.38
C CYS A 9 -2.16 -34.32 16.04
N HIS A 10 -0.99 -34.39 16.65
CA HIS A 10 -0.28 -33.19 17.10
C HIS A 10 0.15 -32.39 15.89
N VAL A 11 -0.42 -31.21 15.77
CA VAL A 11 0.04 -30.22 14.72
C VAL A 11 1.30 -29.60 15.26
N ASP A 12 2.39 -29.76 14.51
CA ASP A 12 3.64 -29.08 14.81
C ASP A 12 3.50 -27.59 14.54
N LEU A 13 3.35 -26.82 15.60
CA LEU A 13 3.16 -25.38 15.54
C LEU A 13 4.37 -24.63 14.96
N SER A 14 5.54 -25.28 14.84
CA SER A 14 6.73 -24.66 14.26
C SER A 14 6.63 -24.45 12.74
N LYS A 15 5.63 -25.07 12.10
CA LYS A 15 5.36 -24.93 10.66
C LYS A 15 4.29 -23.90 10.31
N LEU A 16 3.69 -23.26 11.32
CA LEU A 16 2.64 -22.25 11.10
C LEU A 16 3.07 -21.04 10.25
N PRO A 17 4.33 -20.52 10.34
CA PRO A 17 4.75 -19.40 9.50
C PRO A 17 4.67 -19.69 7.99
N GLU A 18 5.02 -20.90 7.57
CA GLU A 18 4.97 -21.29 6.14
C GLU A 18 3.53 -21.41 5.63
N ILE A 19 2.63 -21.87 6.46
CA ILE A 19 1.19 -21.96 6.14
C ILE A 19 0.59 -20.56 6.02
N ASP A 20 1.02 -19.64 6.87
CA ASP A 20 0.53 -18.27 6.90
C ASP A 20 0.95 -17.50 5.63
N GLU A 21 2.22 -17.60 5.21
CA GLU A 21 2.71 -17.02 3.96
C GLU A 21 1.97 -17.55 2.74
N SER A 22 1.69 -18.86 2.70
CA SER A 22 0.97 -19.49 1.60
C SER A 22 -0.46 -18.99 1.49
N LEU A 23 -1.15 -18.83 2.62
CA LEU A 23 -2.51 -18.28 2.69
C LEU A 23 -2.53 -16.80 2.28
N GLU A 24 -1.53 -16.02 2.68
CA GLU A 24 -1.41 -14.62 2.30
C GLU A 24 -1.24 -14.46 0.78
N LYS A 25 -0.39 -15.27 0.16
CA LYS A 25 -0.20 -15.28 -1.31
C LYS A 25 -1.48 -15.65 -2.06
N LEU A 26 -2.23 -16.62 -1.57
CA LEU A 26 -3.52 -17.02 -2.16
C LEU A 26 -4.55 -15.90 -2.05
N LYS A 27 -4.60 -15.22 -0.92
CA LYS A 27 -5.48 -14.09 -0.69
C LYS A 27 -5.16 -12.92 -1.61
N ILE A 28 -3.88 -12.63 -1.82
CA ILE A 28 -3.43 -11.60 -2.75
C ILE A 28 -3.87 -11.94 -4.18
N LYS A 29 -3.68 -13.16 -4.65
CA LYS A 29 -4.13 -13.62 -5.97
C LYS A 29 -5.64 -13.45 -6.14
N GLU A 30 -6.41 -13.81 -5.13
CA GLU A 30 -7.86 -13.64 -5.15
C GLU A 30 -8.26 -12.17 -5.22
N ASN A 31 -7.61 -11.31 -4.44
CA ASN A 31 -7.87 -9.88 -4.45
C ASN A 31 -7.54 -9.24 -5.81
N ILE A 32 -6.47 -9.68 -6.48
CA ILE A 32 -6.11 -9.20 -7.83
C ILE A 32 -7.24 -9.48 -8.83
N ARG A 33 -7.90 -10.64 -8.73
CA ARG A 33 -9.03 -10.99 -9.60
C ARG A 33 -10.25 -10.10 -9.40
N LYS A 34 -10.38 -9.45 -8.24
CA LYS A 34 -11.51 -8.58 -7.90
C LYS A 34 -11.28 -7.11 -8.26
N LEU A 35 -10.09 -6.75 -8.73
CA LEU A 35 -9.76 -5.39 -9.11
C LEU A 35 -10.57 -4.95 -10.32
N ASP A 36 -10.94 -3.66 -10.35
CA ASP A 36 -11.47 -3.08 -11.57
C ASP A 36 -10.36 -2.95 -12.64
N PRO A 37 -10.70 -2.67 -13.92
CA PRO A 37 -9.67 -2.60 -14.96
C PRO A 37 -8.57 -1.58 -14.71
N THR A 38 -8.89 -0.40 -14.17
CA THR A 38 -7.90 0.64 -13.88
C THR A 38 -6.99 0.23 -12.73
N GLU A 39 -7.55 -0.29 -11.66
CA GLU A 39 -6.78 -0.82 -10.52
C GLU A 39 -5.83 -1.92 -10.96
N TYR A 40 -6.30 -2.83 -11.80
CA TYR A 40 -5.48 -3.92 -12.34
C TYR A 40 -4.32 -3.39 -13.19
N GLU A 41 -4.61 -2.52 -14.16
CA GLU A 41 -3.59 -1.97 -15.05
C GLU A 41 -2.52 -1.19 -14.29
N VAL A 42 -2.92 -0.39 -13.31
CA VAL A 42 -1.98 0.39 -12.49
C VAL A 42 -1.11 -0.53 -11.63
N THR A 43 -1.72 -1.43 -10.87
CA THR A 43 -0.98 -2.25 -9.89
C THR A 43 -0.20 -3.38 -10.52
N GLN A 44 -0.71 -4.00 -11.59
CA GLN A 44 -0.11 -5.20 -12.21
C GLN A 44 0.71 -4.90 -13.45
N ASN A 45 0.34 -3.89 -14.23
CA ASN A 45 1.00 -3.55 -15.49
C ASN A 45 1.73 -2.21 -15.46
N SER A 46 1.92 -1.63 -14.29
CA SER A 46 2.65 -0.37 -14.08
C SER A 46 2.09 0.81 -14.88
N ALA A 47 0.79 0.80 -15.16
CA ALA A 47 0.12 1.91 -15.81
C ALA A 47 0.02 3.11 -14.88
N THR A 48 -0.18 4.28 -15.46
CA THR A 48 -0.41 5.54 -14.74
C THR A 48 -1.82 6.03 -15.04
N GLU A 49 -2.59 6.33 -14.00
CA GLU A 49 -3.92 6.92 -14.18
C GLU A 49 -3.82 8.32 -14.79
N ILE A 50 -4.90 8.79 -15.41
CA ILE A 50 -4.95 10.12 -16.01
C ILE A 50 -4.78 11.19 -14.91
N PRO A 51 -3.90 12.22 -15.12
CA PRO A 51 -3.73 13.28 -14.13
C PRO A 51 -5.07 13.94 -13.77
N PHE A 52 -5.24 14.27 -12.50
CA PHE A 52 -6.43 14.91 -11.93
C PHE A 52 -7.71 14.07 -11.98
N SER A 53 -7.63 12.81 -12.42
CA SER A 53 -8.80 11.92 -12.51
C SER A 53 -8.99 11.02 -11.28
N GLY A 54 -7.97 10.87 -10.44
CA GLY A 54 -8.01 9.95 -9.31
C GLY A 54 -8.88 10.46 -8.16
N LYS A 55 -9.61 9.54 -7.53
CA LYS A 55 -10.56 9.87 -6.45
C LYS A 55 -9.91 10.48 -5.20
N TYR A 56 -8.61 10.28 -5.00
CA TYR A 56 -7.90 10.80 -3.83
C TYR A 56 -7.03 12.02 -4.14
N ASN A 57 -7.02 12.52 -5.38
CA ASN A 57 -6.19 13.68 -5.74
C ASN A 57 -6.56 14.91 -4.88
N ASP A 58 -7.83 15.29 -4.86
CA ASP A 58 -8.37 16.43 -4.07
C ASP A 58 -9.09 15.96 -2.81
N PHE A 59 -8.65 14.87 -2.23
CA PHE A 59 -9.29 14.23 -1.09
C PHE A 59 -8.50 14.56 0.19
N ASN A 60 -9.17 15.14 1.19
CA ASN A 60 -8.53 15.66 2.40
C ASN A 60 -9.07 15.07 3.71
N GLU A 61 -9.79 13.97 3.65
CA GLU A 61 -10.30 13.33 4.86
C GLU A 61 -9.19 12.67 5.67
N LYS A 62 -9.36 12.64 6.99
CA LYS A 62 -8.42 12.03 7.92
C LYS A 62 -8.54 10.51 7.87
N GLY A 63 -7.43 9.83 7.59
CA GLY A 63 -7.42 8.38 7.54
C GLY A 63 -6.14 7.79 6.96
N LEU A 64 -6.21 6.50 6.70
CA LEU A 64 -5.09 5.66 6.27
C LEU A 64 -5.28 5.25 4.80
N TYR A 65 -4.20 5.28 4.03
CA TYR A 65 -4.18 4.77 2.66
C TYR A 65 -3.44 3.43 2.65
N VAL A 66 -4.13 2.41 2.19
CA VAL A 66 -3.60 1.05 2.13
C VAL A 66 -3.51 0.57 0.68
N ASP A 67 -2.69 -0.47 0.44
CA ASP A 67 -2.60 -1.13 -0.86
C ASP A 67 -3.98 -1.71 -1.22
N VAL A 68 -4.48 -1.38 -2.40
CA VAL A 68 -5.78 -1.87 -2.88
C VAL A 68 -5.81 -3.40 -3.01
N VAL A 69 -4.66 -4.04 -3.19
CA VAL A 69 -4.53 -5.49 -3.34
C VAL A 69 -4.41 -6.20 -1.99
N SER A 70 -3.41 -5.82 -1.20
CA SER A 70 -3.05 -6.53 0.04
C SER A 70 -3.68 -5.95 1.30
N GLY A 71 -4.09 -4.69 1.26
CA GLY A 71 -4.49 -3.96 2.46
C GLY A 71 -3.33 -3.49 3.32
N GLU A 72 -2.09 -3.62 2.83
CA GLU A 72 -0.91 -3.18 3.57
C GLU A 72 -0.94 -1.66 3.76
N PRO A 73 -0.75 -1.14 5.00
CA PRO A 73 -0.71 0.30 5.24
C PRO A 73 0.48 0.94 4.53
N LEU A 74 0.23 2.02 3.80
CA LEU A 74 1.25 2.67 2.98
C LEU A 74 1.48 4.13 3.36
N PHE A 75 0.40 4.93 3.46
CA PHE A 75 0.49 6.36 3.73
C PHE A 75 -0.63 6.81 4.66
N THR A 76 -0.41 7.94 5.35
CA THR A 76 -1.44 8.58 6.16
C THR A 76 -1.85 9.92 5.56
N SER A 77 -3.07 10.36 5.86
CA SER A 77 -3.55 11.69 5.48
C SER A 77 -2.71 12.82 6.09
N HIS A 78 -2.04 12.54 7.21
CA HIS A 78 -1.15 13.49 7.87
C HIS A 78 0.05 13.88 6.98
N ASP A 79 0.54 12.92 6.18
CA ASP A 79 1.70 13.12 5.31
C ASP A 79 1.29 13.48 3.87
N LYS A 80 -0.01 13.61 3.59
CA LYS A 80 -0.51 14.03 2.29
C LYS A 80 -0.44 15.55 2.13
N PHE A 81 0.01 16.01 0.97
CA PHE A 81 0.04 17.43 0.65
C PHE A 81 -0.37 17.66 -0.81
N ASN A 82 -0.79 18.89 -1.11
CA ASN A 82 -1.17 19.27 -2.47
C ASN A 82 0.06 19.75 -3.23
N SER A 83 0.57 18.91 -4.13
CA SER A 83 1.72 19.25 -4.98
C SER A 83 1.32 19.90 -6.31
N GLY A 84 0.05 19.80 -6.69
CA GLY A 84 -0.44 20.26 -7.99
C GLY A 84 -0.06 19.37 -9.16
N CYS A 85 0.55 18.21 -8.93
CA CYS A 85 1.03 17.33 -10.02
C CYS A 85 -0.08 16.51 -10.70
N GLY A 86 -1.26 16.42 -10.11
CA GLY A 86 -2.38 15.67 -10.68
C GLY A 86 -2.61 14.29 -10.07
N TRP A 87 -1.78 13.90 -9.10
CA TRP A 87 -1.90 12.65 -8.36
C TRP A 87 -1.75 12.89 -6.86
N PRO A 88 -2.33 12.04 -6.00
CA PRO A 88 -2.09 12.14 -4.57
C PRO A 88 -0.60 12.16 -4.24
N SER A 89 -0.18 13.09 -3.41
CA SER A 89 1.22 13.28 -3.06
C SER A 89 1.42 13.16 -1.56
N PHE A 90 2.47 12.45 -1.16
CA PHE A 90 2.81 12.21 0.24
C PHE A 90 4.28 12.55 0.49
N SER A 91 4.58 13.06 1.67
CA SER A 91 5.97 13.42 2.05
C SER A 91 6.79 12.20 2.46
N LYS A 92 6.15 11.17 2.98
CA LYS A 92 6.80 9.92 3.40
C LYS A 92 5.79 8.79 3.52
N PRO A 93 6.23 7.51 3.42
CA PRO A 93 5.37 6.38 3.73
C PRO A 93 5.19 6.26 5.26
N ILE A 94 4.20 5.47 5.68
CA ILE A 94 3.99 5.17 7.09
C ILE A 94 5.18 4.39 7.68
N SER A 95 5.83 3.57 6.86
CA SER A 95 7.08 2.87 7.16
C SER A 95 7.82 2.57 5.86
N GLU A 96 9.12 2.81 5.84
CA GLU A 96 9.97 2.43 4.70
C GLU A 96 9.97 0.90 4.46
N ASP A 97 9.63 0.12 5.49
CA ASP A 97 9.57 -1.34 5.39
C ASP A 97 8.36 -1.84 4.59
N ASN A 98 7.38 -0.98 4.33
CA ASN A 98 6.16 -1.37 3.61
C ASN A 98 6.23 -1.07 2.11
N ILE A 99 7.31 -0.46 1.64
CA ILE A 99 7.50 -0.12 0.24
C ILE A 99 8.86 -0.60 -0.29
N LYS A 100 8.92 -0.72 -1.62
CA LYS A 100 10.18 -0.95 -2.36
C LYS A 100 10.42 0.21 -3.31
N LYS A 101 11.67 0.59 -3.49
CA LYS A 101 12.11 1.61 -4.44
C LYS A 101 12.97 0.95 -5.50
N ILE A 102 12.57 1.10 -6.76
CA ILE A 102 13.22 0.43 -7.90
C ILE A 102 13.54 1.49 -8.96
N LYS A 103 14.74 1.40 -9.54
CA LYS A 103 15.13 2.27 -10.65
C LYS A 103 14.26 1.97 -11.87
N ASP A 104 13.61 3.01 -12.40
CA ASP A 104 12.75 2.94 -13.57
C ASP A 104 13.37 3.76 -14.70
N THR A 105 13.73 3.09 -15.80
CA THR A 105 14.31 3.72 -16.98
C THR A 105 13.34 3.82 -18.14
N SER A 106 12.07 3.53 -17.95
CA SER A 106 11.03 3.64 -18.99
C SER A 106 10.80 5.07 -19.45
N HIS A 107 10.21 5.24 -20.64
CA HIS A 107 9.87 6.53 -21.23
C HIS A 107 11.06 7.48 -21.41
N ASN A 108 12.27 6.95 -21.62
CA ASN A 108 13.52 7.71 -21.74
C ASN A 108 13.82 8.61 -20.53
N MET A 109 13.31 8.23 -19.34
CA MET A 109 13.52 8.94 -18.09
C MET A 109 14.24 8.05 -17.10
N ILE A 110 14.91 8.65 -16.12
CA ILE A 110 15.45 7.94 -14.97
C ILE A 110 14.65 8.39 -13.77
N ARG A 111 13.83 7.48 -13.24
CA ARG A 111 12.97 7.75 -12.08
C ARG A 111 13.12 6.64 -11.05
N THR A 112 12.54 6.85 -9.86
CA THR A 112 12.45 5.83 -8.82
C THR A 112 11.01 5.39 -8.68
N GLU A 113 10.72 4.16 -9.08
CA GLU A 113 9.41 3.54 -8.92
C GLU A 113 9.18 3.14 -7.47
N VAL A 114 7.96 3.33 -6.98
CA VAL A 114 7.52 2.88 -5.65
C VAL A 114 6.51 1.75 -5.82
N LYS A 115 6.79 0.62 -5.16
CA LYS A 115 5.93 -0.56 -5.14
C LYS A 115 5.65 -0.96 -3.69
N SER A 116 4.50 -1.58 -3.44
CA SER A 116 4.22 -2.15 -2.14
C SER A 116 5.05 -3.42 -1.90
N LYS A 117 5.39 -3.70 -0.65
CA LYS A 117 6.27 -4.81 -0.33
C LYS A 117 5.58 -6.16 -0.41
N LYS A 118 4.38 -6.29 0.14
CA LYS A 118 3.68 -7.58 0.22
C LYS A 118 3.09 -8.04 -1.12
N ALA A 119 2.38 -7.17 -1.81
CA ALA A 119 1.69 -7.51 -3.04
C ALA A 119 2.46 -7.14 -4.31
N ASP A 120 3.60 -6.46 -4.16
CA ASP A 120 4.41 -5.98 -5.28
C ASP A 120 3.60 -5.10 -6.25
N SER A 121 2.60 -4.39 -5.73
CA SER A 121 1.77 -3.47 -6.53
C SER A 121 2.57 -2.26 -6.96
N HIS A 122 2.48 -1.89 -8.24
CA HIS A 122 2.99 -0.59 -8.70
C HIS A 122 2.13 0.51 -8.08
N LEU A 123 2.75 1.44 -7.36
CA LEU A 123 2.07 2.55 -6.70
C LEU A 123 2.25 3.85 -7.46
N GLY A 124 3.46 4.15 -7.85
CA GLY A 124 3.85 5.40 -8.51
C GLY A 124 5.35 5.59 -8.48
N HIS A 125 5.76 6.84 -8.29
CA HIS A 125 7.18 7.22 -8.27
C HIS A 125 7.46 8.19 -7.12
N VAL A 126 8.71 8.23 -6.67
CA VAL A 126 9.17 9.19 -5.68
C VAL A 126 10.18 10.15 -6.30
N PHE A 127 10.06 11.43 -5.97
CA PHE A 127 10.90 12.53 -6.46
C PHE A 127 11.50 13.29 -5.26
N ASP A 128 12.59 14.00 -5.51
CA ASP A 128 13.30 14.79 -4.49
C ASP A 128 12.94 16.28 -4.52
N ASP A 129 11.85 16.63 -5.16
CA ASP A 129 11.33 17.99 -5.32
C ASP A 129 10.15 18.31 -4.40
N GLY A 130 10.04 17.63 -3.28
CA GLY A 130 9.01 17.88 -2.26
C GLY A 130 9.35 19.03 -1.33
N PRO A 131 8.41 19.39 -0.44
CA PRO A 131 8.63 20.46 0.53
C PRO A 131 9.82 20.16 1.45
N SER A 132 10.77 21.10 1.54
CA SER A 132 11.97 20.93 2.36
C SER A 132 11.65 20.77 3.85
N GLU A 133 10.63 21.46 4.32
CA GLU A 133 10.15 21.39 5.71
C GLU A 133 9.54 20.01 6.06
N LEU A 134 9.17 19.20 5.05
CA LEU A 134 8.62 17.86 5.22
C LEU A 134 9.63 16.75 4.84
N GLY A 135 10.89 17.10 4.64
CA GLY A 135 11.95 16.14 4.31
C GLY A 135 12.38 16.14 2.84
N GLY A 136 11.77 16.96 1.99
CA GLY A 136 12.20 17.18 0.60
C GLY A 136 11.73 16.13 -0.41
N MET A 137 10.97 15.12 0.00
CA MET A 137 10.51 14.04 -0.89
C MET A 137 9.05 14.24 -1.31
N ARG A 138 8.74 13.78 -2.52
CA ARG A 138 7.37 13.75 -3.04
C ARG A 138 7.07 12.37 -3.60
N TYR A 139 6.26 11.62 -2.86
CA TYR A 139 5.72 10.33 -3.30
C TYR A 139 4.46 10.59 -4.11
N CYS A 140 4.55 10.45 -5.42
CA CYS A 140 3.46 10.68 -6.36
C CYS A 140 2.79 9.34 -6.67
N ILE A 141 1.58 9.12 -6.14
CA ILE A 141 0.97 7.79 -6.08
C ILE A 141 -0.36 7.79 -6.83
N ASN A 142 -0.62 6.74 -7.59
CA ASN A 142 -1.90 6.55 -8.28
C ASN A 142 -3.03 6.26 -7.27
N SER A 143 -4.13 6.98 -7.37
CA SER A 143 -5.31 6.71 -6.54
C SER A 143 -5.81 5.27 -6.72
N ALA A 144 -5.71 4.74 -7.95
CA ALA A 144 -6.16 3.39 -8.27
C ALA A 144 -5.37 2.29 -7.56
N ALA A 145 -4.17 2.60 -7.06
CA ALA A 145 -3.37 1.65 -6.27
C ALA A 145 -3.73 1.67 -4.78
N LEU A 146 -4.55 2.61 -4.35
CA LEU A 146 -4.84 2.88 -2.94
C LEU A 146 -6.31 2.62 -2.60
N LYS A 147 -6.53 2.21 -1.33
CA LYS A 147 -7.82 2.20 -0.69
C LYS A 147 -7.74 3.07 0.56
N PHE A 148 -8.70 3.97 0.73
CA PHE A 148 -8.77 4.84 1.91
C PHE A 148 -9.60 4.19 3.02
N ILE A 149 -9.07 4.22 4.25
CA ILE A 149 -9.76 3.79 5.46
C ILE A 149 -9.93 5.04 6.34
N ALA A 150 -11.16 5.47 6.56
CA ALA A 150 -11.44 6.63 7.39
C ALA A 150 -10.93 6.42 8.82
N PHE A 151 -10.46 7.49 9.46
CA PHE A 151 -9.93 7.42 10.82
C PHE A 151 -10.91 6.75 11.79
N GLU A 152 -12.20 7.05 11.67
CA GLU A 152 -13.27 6.50 12.52
C GLU A 152 -13.42 4.98 12.32
N ASP A 153 -13.03 4.46 11.17
CA ASP A 153 -13.20 3.05 10.79
C ASP A 153 -11.93 2.21 11.00
N LEU A 154 -10.83 2.82 11.44
CA LEU A 154 -9.54 2.12 11.57
C LEU A 154 -9.64 0.89 12.47
N GLU A 155 -10.24 1.02 13.64
CA GLU A 155 -10.39 -0.08 14.58
C GLU A 155 -11.31 -1.17 14.02
N LYS A 156 -12.43 -0.78 13.43
CA LYS A 156 -13.41 -1.68 12.81
C LYS A 156 -12.81 -2.49 11.68
N GLU A 157 -11.96 -1.87 10.86
CA GLU A 157 -11.34 -2.49 9.69
C GLU A 157 -10.05 -3.26 10.01
N GLY A 158 -9.65 -3.34 11.29
CA GLY A 158 -8.47 -4.07 11.73
C GLY A 158 -7.17 -3.27 11.73
N TYR A 159 -7.25 -1.95 11.63
CA TYR A 159 -6.09 -1.04 11.62
C TYR A 159 -5.97 -0.20 12.89
N GLY A 160 -6.54 -0.64 14.00
CA GLY A 160 -6.55 0.11 15.26
C GLY A 160 -5.18 0.50 15.77
N GLU A 161 -4.15 -0.32 15.51
CA GLU A 161 -2.76 -0.04 15.91
C GLU A 161 -2.16 1.21 15.22
N TYR A 162 -2.77 1.68 14.12
CA TYR A 162 -2.29 2.85 13.38
C TYR A 162 -2.90 4.17 13.87
N ILE A 163 -3.85 4.13 14.80
CA ILE A 163 -4.46 5.33 15.41
C ILE A 163 -3.39 6.25 16.02
N LYS A 164 -2.35 5.68 16.59
CA LYS A 164 -1.22 6.41 17.21
C LYS A 164 -0.51 7.38 16.25
N TYR A 165 -0.54 7.12 14.94
CA TYR A 165 0.07 8.00 13.94
C TYR A 165 -0.70 9.30 13.72
N PHE A 166 -1.94 9.38 14.20
CA PHE A 166 -2.80 10.56 14.09
C PHE A 166 -2.89 11.34 15.41
N GLU A 167 -2.34 10.81 16.47
CA GLU A 167 -2.28 11.45 17.78
C GLU A 167 -1.01 12.29 17.88
N LYS A 168 -1.21 13.62 17.96
CA LYS A 168 -0.11 14.58 18.21
C LYS A 168 -0.57 15.67 19.16
#